data_e7ac00bb93d9421c0e8b022146cf1f7a
#
_entry.id   e7ac00bb93d9421c0e8b022146cf1f7a
#
_cell.length_a   1.000
_cell.length_b   1.000
_cell.length_c   1.000
_cell.angle_alpha   90.00
_cell.angle_beta   90.00
_cell.angle_gamma   90.00
#
_symmetry.space_group_name_H-M   'P 1'
#
loop_
_entity.id
_entity.type
_entity.pdbx_description
1 polymer ?
#
loop_
_entity_poly.entity_id
_entity_poly.type
_entity_poly.pdbx_seq_one_letter_code
_entity_poly.pdbx_strand_id
1 'polypeptide(L)'
;MPSHASESLLYGASFSTPEFLDIFNDNMRVQAWYDVEVALAKAQSKLGIIPTEAYEEIARKAYVENVDVQKIGKGISETAHPIVPAIRALEEICEGGAGEFIHYGATTQDIMDTGLILQIKKAWPLLKRDLEAARDALKVLACLLYTSDA
;
A
#
# COMPACT_ATOMS: atom_id res chain seq x y z
N MET A 1 -19.87 -7.38 8.97
CA MET A 1 -20.37 -6.00 8.85
C MET A 1 -19.20 -5.07 9.06
N PRO A 2 -19.02 -4.03 8.24
CA PRO A 2 -17.93 -3.08 8.42
C PRO A 2 -18.10 -2.34 9.74
N SER A 3 -16.99 -2.23 10.50
CA SER A 3 -16.94 -1.51 11.78
C SER A 3 -16.27 -0.15 11.66
N HIS A 4 -15.59 0.11 10.55
CA HIS A 4 -14.98 1.41 10.24
C HIS A 4 -15.95 2.36 9.59
N ALA A 5 -15.90 3.65 9.95
CA ALA A 5 -16.76 4.69 9.39
C ALA A 5 -16.62 4.81 7.87
N SER A 6 -15.39 4.70 7.33
CA SER A 6 -15.11 4.75 5.90
C SER A 6 -15.69 3.59 5.09
N GLU A 7 -15.97 2.45 5.74
CA GLU A 7 -16.55 1.26 5.10
C GLU A 7 -18.06 1.14 5.32
N SER A 8 -18.65 2.05 6.09
CA SER A 8 -20.07 2.07 6.41
C SER A 8 -20.89 2.36 5.15
N LEU A 9 -21.89 1.53 4.88
CA LEU A 9 -22.86 1.78 3.79
C LEU A 9 -23.67 3.06 4.01
N LEU A 10 -23.83 3.50 5.26
CA LEU A 10 -24.62 4.69 5.61
C LEU A 10 -23.77 5.96 5.64
N TYR A 11 -22.54 5.87 6.10
CA TYR A 11 -21.72 7.05 6.40
C TYR A 11 -20.40 7.09 5.63
N GLY A 12 -20.02 6.03 4.92
CA GLY A 12 -18.72 5.89 4.27
C GLY A 12 -18.39 7.07 3.34
N ALA A 13 -19.35 7.54 2.57
CA ALA A 13 -19.17 8.67 1.67
C ALA A 13 -18.84 10.01 2.37
N SER A 14 -19.08 10.12 3.69
CA SER A 14 -18.71 11.29 4.49
C SER A 14 -17.26 11.22 5.01
N PHE A 15 -16.62 10.06 4.94
CA PHE A 15 -15.30 9.81 5.54
C PHE A 15 -14.23 9.43 4.52
N SER A 16 -14.62 9.02 3.32
CA SER A 16 -13.68 8.65 2.27
C SER A 16 -14.30 8.78 0.90
N THR A 17 -13.46 8.84 -0.12
CA THR A 17 -13.88 8.76 -1.53
C THR A 17 -13.49 7.39 -2.10
N PRO A 18 -14.16 6.92 -3.18
CA PRO A 18 -13.78 5.66 -3.83
C PRO A 18 -12.29 5.63 -4.22
N GLU A 19 -11.76 6.74 -4.74
CA GLU A 19 -10.34 6.86 -5.14
C GLU A 19 -9.37 6.61 -3.96
N PHE A 20 -9.71 7.07 -2.74
CA PHE A 20 -8.90 6.80 -1.54
C PHE A 20 -9.06 5.36 -1.04
N LEU A 21 -10.28 4.80 -1.10
CA LEU A 21 -10.51 3.40 -0.73
C LEU A 21 -9.75 2.44 -1.66
N ASP A 22 -9.64 2.77 -2.95
CA ASP A 22 -8.86 1.99 -3.91
C ASP A 22 -7.35 1.99 -3.59
N ILE A 23 -6.84 3.03 -2.91
CA ILE A 23 -5.42 3.13 -2.54
C ILE A 23 -5.13 2.46 -1.19
N PHE A 24 -6.04 2.58 -0.21
CA PHE A 24 -5.79 2.19 1.18
C PHE A 24 -6.51 0.90 1.61
N ASN A 25 -6.96 0.07 0.68
CA ASN A 25 -7.49 -1.26 1.01
C ASN A 25 -6.37 -2.28 1.30
N ASP A 26 -6.74 -3.43 1.86
CA ASP A 26 -5.78 -4.45 2.29
C ASP A 26 -4.99 -5.07 1.11
N ASN A 27 -5.62 -5.27 -0.04
CA ASN A 27 -4.93 -5.78 -1.23
C ASN A 27 -3.80 -4.82 -1.65
N MET A 28 -4.09 -3.51 -1.69
CA MET A 28 -3.10 -2.51 -2.07
C MET A 28 -2.03 -2.31 -1.00
N ARG A 29 -2.32 -2.60 0.26
CA ARG A 29 -1.32 -2.62 1.33
C ARG A 29 -0.34 -3.77 1.15
N VAL A 30 -0.85 -4.98 0.92
CA VAL A 30 0.01 -6.16 0.64
C VAL A 30 0.82 -5.94 -0.63
N GLN A 31 0.21 -5.40 -1.69
CA GLN A 31 0.94 -5.06 -2.91
C GLN A 31 2.06 -4.04 -2.66
N ALA A 32 1.81 -3.02 -1.86
CA ALA A 32 2.85 -2.04 -1.53
C ALA A 32 4.04 -2.67 -0.77
N TRP A 33 3.80 -3.63 0.12
CA TRP A 33 4.88 -4.40 0.75
C TRP A 33 5.65 -5.22 -0.26
N TYR A 34 4.98 -5.92 -1.17
CA TYR A 34 5.63 -6.69 -2.23
C TYR A 34 6.42 -5.80 -3.20
N ASP A 35 5.93 -4.61 -3.53
CA ASP A 35 6.67 -3.64 -4.34
C ASP A 35 8.00 -3.25 -3.68
N VAL A 36 8.02 -3.11 -2.34
CA VAL A 36 9.24 -2.82 -1.57
C VAL A 36 10.18 -4.02 -1.56
N GLU A 37 9.68 -5.24 -1.34
CA GLU A 37 10.48 -6.49 -1.37
C GLU A 37 11.12 -6.69 -2.75
N VAL A 38 10.39 -6.46 -3.84
CA VAL A 38 10.93 -6.51 -5.20
C VAL A 38 12.03 -5.47 -5.41
N ALA A 39 11.82 -4.24 -4.91
CA ALA A 39 12.83 -3.18 -5.02
C ALA A 39 14.10 -3.52 -4.22
N LEU A 40 13.96 -4.10 -3.04
CA LEU A 40 15.05 -4.61 -2.21
C LEU A 40 15.82 -5.72 -2.94
N ALA A 41 15.11 -6.76 -3.39
CA ALA A 41 15.71 -7.88 -4.13
C ALA A 41 16.45 -7.40 -5.39
N LYS A 42 15.87 -6.43 -6.11
CA LYS A 42 16.51 -5.82 -7.28
C LYS A 42 17.82 -5.12 -6.93
N ALA A 43 17.85 -4.38 -5.84
CA ALA A 43 19.07 -3.69 -5.40
C ALA A 43 20.14 -4.70 -4.98
N GLN A 44 19.76 -5.73 -4.24
CA GLN A 44 20.65 -6.78 -3.76
C GLN A 44 21.22 -7.62 -4.92
N SER A 45 20.38 -7.96 -5.91
CA SER A 45 20.83 -8.66 -7.12
C SER A 45 21.89 -7.85 -7.88
N LYS A 46 21.67 -6.54 -8.07
CA LYS A 46 22.65 -5.66 -8.72
C LYS A 46 23.99 -5.57 -7.99
N LEU A 47 23.98 -5.76 -6.66
CA LEU A 47 25.17 -5.77 -5.84
C LEU A 47 25.78 -7.17 -5.69
N GLY A 48 25.20 -8.20 -6.30
CA GLY A 48 25.65 -9.59 -6.19
C GLY A 48 25.43 -10.22 -4.82
N ILE A 49 24.53 -9.65 -4.00
CA ILE A 49 24.18 -10.18 -2.67
C ILE A 49 23.25 -11.38 -2.80
N ILE A 50 22.31 -11.34 -3.76
CA ILE A 50 21.42 -12.45 -4.10
C ILE A 50 21.57 -12.80 -5.59
N PRO A 51 21.24 -14.03 -6.01
CA PRO A 51 21.21 -14.41 -7.43
C PRO A 51 20.24 -13.56 -8.25
N THR A 52 20.59 -13.27 -9.50
CA THR A 52 19.71 -12.52 -10.41
C THR A 52 18.41 -13.27 -10.67
N GLU A 53 18.50 -14.59 -10.83
CA GLU A 53 17.36 -15.48 -11.04
C GLU A 53 16.37 -15.45 -9.87
N ALA A 54 16.89 -15.28 -8.63
CA ALA A 54 16.02 -15.14 -7.45
C ALA A 54 15.23 -13.82 -7.49
N TYR A 55 15.89 -12.71 -7.83
CA TYR A 55 15.19 -11.43 -8.04
C TYR A 55 14.12 -11.52 -9.14
N GLU A 56 14.46 -12.13 -10.29
CA GLU A 56 13.53 -12.25 -11.42
C GLU A 56 12.29 -13.06 -11.05
N GLU A 57 12.46 -14.15 -10.30
CA GLU A 57 11.36 -14.97 -9.81
C GLU A 57 10.51 -14.21 -8.80
N ILE A 58 11.11 -13.55 -7.81
CA ILE A 58 10.40 -12.73 -6.83
C ILE A 58 9.58 -11.65 -7.55
N ALA A 59 10.19 -10.92 -8.50
CA ALA A 59 9.51 -9.87 -9.25
C ALA A 59 8.33 -10.40 -10.09
N ARG A 60 8.43 -11.63 -10.60
CA ARG A 60 7.39 -12.30 -11.39
C ARG A 60 6.20 -12.72 -10.52
N LYS A 61 6.44 -13.09 -9.27
CA LYS A 61 5.43 -13.66 -8.37
C LYS A 61 4.81 -12.63 -7.41
N ALA A 62 5.47 -11.51 -7.14
CA ALA A 62 5.10 -10.52 -6.12
C ALA A 62 3.91 -9.64 -6.52
N TYR A 63 2.81 -10.28 -6.88
CA TYR A 63 1.52 -9.64 -7.15
C TYR A 63 0.48 -10.15 -6.17
N VAL A 64 -0.33 -9.23 -5.62
CA VAL A 64 -1.37 -9.56 -4.62
C VAL A 64 -2.39 -10.57 -5.15
N GLU A 65 -2.63 -10.59 -6.45
CA GLU A 65 -3.53 -11.53 -7.12
C GLU A 65 -3.04 -12.99 -7.05
N ASN A 66 -1.76 -13.20 -6.78
CA ASN A 66 -1.16 -14.54 -6.67
C ASN A 66 -1.27 -15.13 -5.26
N VAL A 67 -1.77 -14.38 -4.28
CA VAL A 67 -1.85 -14.80 -2.87
C VAL A 67 -3.26 -14.61 -2.31
N ASP A 68 -3.56 -15.34 -1.24
CA ASP A 68 -4.83 -15.20 -0.52
C ASP A 68 -4.66 -14.21 0.65
N VAL A 69 -5.16 -12.99 0.47
CA VAL A 69 -5.11 -11.92 1.49
C VAL A 69 -5.90 -12.29 2.74
N GLN A 70 -6.95 -13.11 2.64
CA GLN A 70 -7.69 -13.58 3.82
C GLN A 70 -6.85 -14.56 4.63
N LYS A 71 -6.11 -15.47 3.97
CA LYS A 71 -5.13 -16.36 4.62
C LYS A 71 -4.04 -15.55 5.32
N ILE A 72 -3.53 -14.48 4.68
CA ILE A 72 -2.56 -13.55 5.28
C ILE A 72 -3.15 -12.91 6.55
N GLY A 73 -4.36 -12.36 6.47
CA GLY A 73 -5.03 -11.73 7.62
C GLY A 73 -5.24 -12.69 8.80
N LYS A 74 -5.60 -13.94 8.52
CA LYS A 74 -5.69 -15.00 9.53
C LYS A 74 -4.33 -15.28 10.17
N GLY A 75 -3.28 -15.41 9.36
CA GLY A 75 -1.91 -15.62 9.84
C GLY A 75 -1.41 -14.46 10.72
N ILE A 76 -1.77 -13.22 10.40
CA ILE A 76 -1.47 -12.04 11.24
C ILE A 76 -2.14 -12.18 12.62
N SER A 77 -3.40 -12.60 12.66
CA SER A 77 -4.13 -12.82 13.91
C SER A 77 -3.53 -13.94 14.77
N GLU A 78 -2.99 -15.00 14.13
CA GLU A 78 -2.38 -16.14 14.82
C GLU A 78 -0.95 -15.83 15.32
N THR A 79 -0.17 -15.08 14.55
CA THR A 79 1.24 -14.81 14.85
C THR A 79 1.45 -13.52 15.61
N ALA A 80 0.45 -12.64 15.65
CA ALA A 80 0.56 -11.25 16.10
C ALA A 80 1.68 -10.46 15.40
N HIS A 81 2.05 -10.88 14.17
CA HIS A 81 3.12 -10.26 13.40
C HIS A 81 2.59 -9.73 12.06
N PRO A 82 2.77 -8.42 11.78
CA PRO A 82 2.05 -7.75 10.69
C PRO A 82 2.47 -8.20 9.28
N ILE A 83 3.75 -8.54 9.03
CA ILE A 83 4.25 -8.80 7.68
C ILE A 83 4.68 -10.26 7.44
N VAL A 84 5.06 -11.01 8.47
CA VAL A 84 5.57 -12.39 8.31
C VAL A 84 4.62 -13.29 7.51
N PRO A 85 3.29 -13.28 7.74
CA PRO A 85 2.37 -14.07 6.92
C PRO A 85 2.34 -13.66 5.45
N ALA A 86 2.51 -12.38 5.14
CA ALA A 86 2.58 -11.90 3.75
C ALA A 86 3.88 -12.35 3.06
N ILE A 87 5.01 -12.31 3.78
CA ILE A 87 6.30 -12.82 3.29
C ILE A 87 6.19 -14.31 3.01
N ARG A 88 5.68 -15.10 3.95
CA ARG A 88 5.50 -16.56 3.78
C ARG A 88 4.56 -16.90 2.61
N ALA A 89 3.50 -16.13 2.41
CA ALA A 89 2.62 -16.35 1.28
C ALA A 89 3.34 -16.13 -0.06
N LEU A 90 4.26 -15.18 -0.15
CA LEU A 90 5.09 -14.96 -1.33
C LEU A 90 6.17 -16.04 -1.47
N GLU A 91 6.82 -16.43 -0.37
CA GLU A 91 7.80 -17.53 -0.35
C GLU A 91 7.20 -18.85 -0.89
N GLU A 92 5.99 -19.20 -0.44
CA GLU A 92 5.29 -20.43 -0.84
C GLU A 92 5.05 -20.55 -2.35
N ILE A 93 4.92 -19.44 -3.07
CA ILE A 93 4.65 -19.44 -4.52
C ILE A 93 5.89 -19.22 -5.39
N CYS A 94 7.03 -18.85 -4.80
CA CYS A 94 8.31 -18.71 -5.50
C CYS A 94 8.95 -20.08 -5.74
N GLU A 95 9.51 -20.27 -6.93
CA GLU A 95 10.16 -21.50 -7.36
C GLU A 95 11.69 -21.39 -7.29
N GLY A 96 12.39 -22.51 -7.43
CA GLY A 96 13.85 -22.52 -7.53
C GLY A 96 14.62 -22.05 -6.29
N GLY A 97 13.97 -22.05 -5.11
CA GLY A 97 14.60 -21.55 -3.87
C GLY A 97 14.64 -20.02 -3.76
N ALA A 98 14.02 -19.30 -4.68
CA ALA A 98 14.02 -17.83 -4.68
C ALA A 98 13.34 -17.24 -3.44
N GLY A 99 12.38 -17.95 -2.83
CA GLY A 99 11.70 -17.54 -1.61
C GLY A 99 12.65 -17.25 -0.44
N GLU A 100 13.78 -17.95 -0.32
CA GLU A 100 14.78 -17.76 0.74
C GLU A 100 15.43 -16.37 0.72
N PHE A 101 15.35 -15.66 -0.40
CA PHE A 101 15.90 -14.33 -0.59
C PHE A 101 14.89 -13.19 -0.39
N ILE A 102 13.63 -13.51 -0.10
CA ILE A 102 12.61 -12.50 0.23
C ILE A 102 12.93 -11.95 1.63
N HIS A 103 12.81 -10.64 1.80
CA HIS A 103 13.08 -9.96 3.08
C HIS A 103 14.53 -10.14 3.59
N TYR A 104 15.47 -10.47 2.71
CA TYR A 104 16.84 -10.79 3.09
C TYR A 104 17.56 -9.56 3.65
N GLY A 105 17.93 -9.63 4.95
CA GLY A 105 18.62 -8.54 5.64
C GLY A 105 17.79 -7.28 5.90
N ALA A 106 16.47 -7.31 5.70
CA ALA A 106 15.60 -6.19 5.99
C ALA A 106 14.93 -6.30 7.36
N THR A 107 14.44 -5.18 7.85
CA THR A 107 13.59 -5.11 9.03
C THR A 107 12.13 -4.91 8.61
N THR A 108 11.21 -5.59 9.29
CA THR A 108 9.76 -5.48 9.10
C THR A 108 9.29 -4.04 8.97
N GLN A 109 9.77 -3.17 9.87
CA GLN A 109 9.36 -1.77 9.91
C GLN A 109 9.76 -1.02 8.64
N ASP A 110 10.94 -1.28 8.08
CA ASP A 110 11.41 -0.64 6.84
C ASP A 110 10.48 -0.93 5.66
N ILE A 111 10.00 -2.18 5.56
CA ILE A 111 9.07 -2.58 4.51
C ILE A 111 7.69 -1.94 4.71
N MET A 112 7.19 -1.96 5.93
CA MET A 112 5.86 -1.43 6.25
C MET A 112 5.79 0.09 6.05
N ASP A 113 6.78 0.83 6.56
CA ASP A 113 6.82 2.29 6.45
C ASP A 113 7.03 2.72 4.98
N THR A 114 7.93 2.06 4.26
CA THR A 114 8.14 2.33 2.85
C THR A 114 6.88 2.02 2.03
N GLY A 115 6.22 0.90 2.29
CA GLY A 115 4.95 0.54 1.67
C GLY A 115 3.86 1.58 1.92
N LEU A 116 3.74 2.07 3.15
CA LEU A 116 2.82 3.16 3.50
C LEU A 116 3.15 4.45 2.72
N ILE A 117 4.42 4.82 2.62
CA ILE A 117 4.85 5.99 1.84
C ILE A 117 4.53 5.83 0.35
N LEU A 118 4.63 4.62 -0.20
CA LEU A 118 4.20 4.36 -1.59
C LEU A 118 2.69 4.59 -1.77
N GLN A 119 1.85 4.17 -0.81
CA GLN A 119 0.41 4.46 -0.83
C GLN A 119 0.13 5.97 -0.70
N ILE A 120 0.79 6.66 0.23
CA ILE A 120 0.68 8.11 0.41
C ILE A 120 1.10 8.85 -0.87
N LYS A 121 2.15 8.41 -1.54
CA LYS A 121 2.60 8.99 -2.82
C LYS A 121 1.53 8.86 -3.90
N LYS A 122 0.78 7.76 -3.95
CA LYS A 122 -0.37 7.58 -4.85
C LYS A 122 -1.55 8.48 -4.47
N ALA A 123 -1.80 8.68 -3.17
CA ALA A 123 -2.90 9.49 -2.65
C ALA A 123 -2.65 11.01 -2.75
N TRP A 124 -1.39 11.43 -2.71
CA TRP A 124 -1.01 12.84 -2.68
C TRP A 124 -1.59 13.69 -3.82
N PRO A 125 -1.58 13.26 -5.10
CA PRO A 125 -2.18 14.02 -6.18
C PRO A 125 -3.68 14.27 -5.98
N LEU A 126 -4.41 13.29 -5.43
CA LEU A 126 -5.84 13.40 -5.14
C LEU A 126 -6.09 14.43 -4.04
N LEU A 127 -5.35 14.32 -2.94
CA LEU A 127 -5.45 15.27 -1.83
C LEU A 127 -5.10 16.69 -2.27
N LYS A 128 -4.05 16.86 -3.07
CA LYS A 128 -3.65 18.16 -3.61
C LYS A 128 -4.76 18.77 -4.48
N ARG A 129 -5.34 17.98 -5.40
CA ARG A 129 -6.48 18.39 -6.24
C ARG A 129 -7.62 18.94 -5.40
N ASP A 130 -8.02 18.20 -4.37
CA ASP A 130 -9.19 18.53 -3.55
C ASP A 130 -8.93 19.75 -2.67
N LEU A 131 -7.71 19.89 -2.12
CA LEU A 131 -7.29 21.08 -1.37
C LEU A 131 -7.25 22.33 -2.27
N GLU A 132 -6.76 22.21 -3.50
CA GLU A 132 -6.73 23.32 -4.46
C GLU A 132 -8.16 23.73 -4.85
N ALA A 133 -9.04 22.79 -5.10
CA ALA A 133 -10.46 23.05 -5.41
C ALA A 133 -11.16 23.75 -4.23
N ALA A 134 -10.95 23.26 -3.00
CA ALA A 134 -11.51 23.88 -1.81
C ALA A 134 -11.00 25.32 -1.61
N ARG A 135 -9.69 25.55 -1.76
CA ARG A 135 -9.10 26.89 -1.71
C ARG A 135 -9.73 27.83 -2.72
N ASP A 136 -9.91 27.38 -3.96
CA ASP A 136 -10.40 28.24 -5.03
C ASP A 136 -11.90 28.53 -4.85
N ALA A 137 -12.71 27.57 -4.37
CA ALA A 137 -14.09 27.82 -3.96
C ALA A 137 -14.19 28.84 -2.82
N LEU A 138 -13.35 28.75 -1.79
CA LEU A 138 -13.30 29.70 -0.69
C LEU A 138 -12.91 31.11 -1.14
N LYS A 139 -11.98 31.25 -2.09
CA LYS A 139 -11.67 32.56 -2.68
C LYS A 139 -12.87 33.20 -3.36
N VAL A 140 -13.64 32.43 -4.13
CA VAL A 140 -14.87 32.96 -4.78
C VAL A 140 -15.86 33.41 -3.75
N LEU A 141 -16.11 32.62 -2.69
CA LEU A 141 -17.02 32.98 -1.61
C LEU A 141 -16.56 34.24 -0.88
N ALA A 142 -15.28 34.37 -0.56
CA ALA A 142 -14.73 35.55 0.08
C ALA A 142 -14.89 36.81 -0.78
N CYS A 143 -14.66 36.73 -2.07
CA CYS A 143 -14.89 37.87 -2.99
C CYS A 143 -16.37 38.28 -3.05
N LEU A 144 -17.30 37.30 -3.10
CA LEU A 144 -18.73 37.58 -3.11
C LEU A 144 -19.20 38.25 -1.82
N LEU A 145 -18.72 37.82 -0.65
CA LEU A 145 -19.09 38.38 0.64
C LEU A 145 -18.56 39.81 0.80
N TYR A 146 -17.35 40.11 0.31
CA TYR A 146 -16.76 41.45 0.37
C TYR A 146 -17.52 42.49 -0.49
N THR A 147 -18.12 42.04 -1.59
CA THR A 147 -18.89 42.93 -2.50
C THR A 147 -20.34 43.14 -2.07
N SER A 148 -20.86 42.38 -1.10
CA SER A 148 -22.25 42.51 -0.63
C SER A 148 -22.47 43.54 0.46
N ASP A 149 -21.41 44.09 1.07
CA ASP A 149 -21.43 45.11 2.14
C ASP A 149 -21.16 46.55 1.62
N ALA A 150 -21.16 46.75 0.29
CA ALA A 150 -20.93 48.06 -0.33
C ALA A 150 -22.22 48.73 -0.81
#